data_931fae3b8c861bd8821ea65ae53335a7
#
_entry.id   931fae3b8c861bd8821ea65ae53335a7
#
_cell.length_a   1.000
_cell.length_b   1.000
_cell.length_c   1.000
_cell.angle_alpha   90.00
_cell.angle_beta   90.00
_cell.angle_gamma   90.00
#
_symmetry.space_group_name_H-M   'P 1'
#
loop_
_entity.id
_entity.type
_entity.pdbx_description
1 polymer ?
#
loop_
_entity_poly.entity_id
_entity_poly.type
_entity_poly.pdbx_seq_one_letter_code
_entity_poly.pdbx_strand_id
1 'polypeptide(L)'
;PFEDIRSQIAVVNQDTYLFHGTVEDNLRVGKPNATNAEIEAACRAANAHNFVEKLPNGYATVIGERGIRLSGGQRQRIAIARAVLRDAPILVLDEALSAVDAENEAIIQDALDRLMEGRTTLIFAHRLSSIIGCDRILVLDQGKVMETGTHSELMLQRGVYHRLMAAQAEENAESGIEIGEGKSLDIGGIGAPTYSEEAQ
;
A
#
# COMPACT_ATOMS: atom_id res chain seq x y z
N PRO A 1 -13.43 2.83 -24.70
CA PRO A 1 -14.33 1.90 -24.05
C PRO A 1 -14.02 1.80 -22.56
N PHE A 2 -14.98 1.39 -21.74
CA PHE A 2 -14.79 1.32 -20.27
C PHE A 2 -13.74 0.27 -19.86
N GLU A 3 -13.53 -0.74 -20.68
CA GLU A 3 -12.51 -1.77 -20.49
C GLU A 3 -11.10 -1.23 -20.63
N ASP A 4 -10.87 -0.28 -21.51
CA ASP A 4 -9.55 0.34 -21.70
C ASP A 4 -9.14 1.14 -20.46
N ILE A 5 -10.08 1.84 -19.82
CA ILE A 5 -9.83 2.57 -18.57
C ILE A 5 -9.51 1.57 -17.43
N ARG A 6 -10.29 0.51 -17.34
CA ARG A 6 -10.08 -0.54 -16.33
C ARG A 6 -8.72 -1.21 -16.46
N SER A 7 -8.22 -1.42 -17.70
CA SER A 7 -6.92 -2.03 -17.93
C SER A 7 -5.76 -1.18 -17.41
N GLN A 8 -5.96 0.13 -17.31
CA GLN A 8 -4.94 1.08 -16.84
C GLN A 8 -4.87 1.22 -15.32
N ILE A 9 -5.74 0.54 -14.57
CA ILE A 9 -5.85 0.71 -13.12
C ILE A 9 -5.68 -0.64 -12.43
N ALA A 10 -4.79 -0.70 -11.46
CA ALA A 10 -4.71 -1.77 -10.46
C ALA A 10 -5.19 -1.24 -9.11
N VAL A 11 -5.88 -2.08 -8.34
CA VAL A 11 -6.43 -1.69 -7.03
C VAL A 11 -5.99 -2.70 -5.98
N VAL A 12 -5.52 -2.22 -4.84
CA VAL A 12 -5.28 -3.02 -3.64
C VAL A 12 -6.19 -2.50 -2.54
N ASN A 13 -7.24 -3.25 -2.22
CA ASN A 13 -8.22 -2.88 -1.20
C ASN A 13 -7.81 -3.38 0.18
N GLN A 14 -8.35 -2.75 1.22
CA GLN A 14 -8.27 -3.18 2.62
C GLN A 14 -8.77 -4.62 2.80
N ASP A 15 -9.98 -4.89 2.36
CA ASP A 15 -10.60 -6.21 2.42
C ASP A 15 -10.33 -6.99 1.14
N THR A 16 -9.27 -7.80 1.18
CA THR A 16 -8.96 -8.69 0.05
C THR A 16 -9.92 -9.86 0.00
N TYR A 17 -10.77 -9.87 -1.03
CA TYR A 17 -11.61 -11.02 -1.33
C TYR A 17 -10.82 -12.11 -2.04
N LEU A 18 -10.91 -13.34 -1.50
CA LEU A 18 -10.38 -14.55 -2.14
C LEU A 18 -11.53 -15.43 -2.62
N PHE A 19 -11.51 -15.71 -3.90
CA PHE A 19 -12.46 -16.65 -4.52
C PHE A 19 -12.16 -18.08 -4.06
N HIS A 20 -13.20 -18.90 -3.98
CA HIS A 20 -13.01 -20.34 -3.81
C HIS A 20 -12.31 -20.91 -5.05
N GLY A 21 -11.10 -21.40 -4.89
CA GLY A 21 -10.24 -21.92 -5.95
C GLY A 21 -8.80 -22.02 -5.47
N THR A 22 -7.89 -22.40 -6.34
CA THR A 22 -6.48 -22.50 -6.01
C THR A 22 -5.86 -21.12 -5.77
N VAL A 23 -4.67 -21.07 -5.14
CA VAL A 23 -3.86 -19.84 -5.07
C VAL A 23 -3.60 -19.31 -6.48
N GLU A 24 -3.26 -20.21 -7.42
CA GLU A 24 -3.01 -19.87 -8.82
C GLU A 24 -4.24 -19.23 -9.48
N ASP A 25 -5.45 -19.81 -9.31
CA ASP A 25 -6.70 -19.25 -9.84
C ASP A 25 -6.94 -17.84 -9.30
N ASN A 26 -6.70 -17.66 -8.02
CA ASN A 26 -6.82 -16.35 -7.37
C ASN A 26 -5.83 -15.32 -7.92
N LEU A 27 -4.61 -15.71 -8.24
CA LEU A 27 -3.60 -14.83 -8.83
C LEU A 27 -3.92 -14.47 -10.28
N ARG A 28 -4.47 -15.41 -11.06
CA ARG A 28 -4.90 -15.20 -12.46
C ARG A 28 -6.04 -14.17 -12.59
N VAL A 29 -6.71 -13.80 -11.52
CA VAL A 29 -7.64 -12.65 -11.52
C VAL A 29 -6.93 -11.35 -11.94
N GLY A 30 -5.66 -11.18 -11.60
CA GLY A 30 -4.84 -10.04 -12.05
C GLY A 30 -4.50 -10.10 -13.53
N LYS A 31 -4.13 -11.30 -14.03
CA LYS A 31 -3.77 -11.55 -15.44
C LYS A 31 -4.17 -12.98 -15.82
N PRO A 32 -5.31 -13.18 -16.53
CA PRO A 32 -5.84 -14.50 -16.83
C PRO A 32 -4.87 -15.44 -17.55
N ASN A 33 -4.08 -14.90 -18.46
CA ASN A 33 -3.12 -15.66 -19.27
C ASN A 33 -1.69 -15.61 -18.73
N ALA A 34 -1.51 -15.29 -17.43
CA ALA A 34 -0.18 -15.29 -16.82
C ALA A 34 0.44 -16.68 -16.87
N THR A 35 1.71 -16.76 -17.24
CA THR A 35 2.48 -17.99 -17.12
C THR A 35 2.81 -18.30 -15.67
N ASN A 36 3.16 -19.55 -15.36
CA ASN A 36 3.56 -19.93 -14.01
C ASN A 36 4.80 -19.14 -13.53
N ALA A 37 5.72 -18.83 -14.43
CA ALA A 37 6.89 -18.02 -14.13
C ALA A 37 6.49 -16.56 -13.75
N GLU A 38 5.53 -15.97 -14.45
CA GLU A 38 5.00 -14.63 -14.10
C GLU A 38 4.28 -14.63 -12.75
N ILE A 39 3.49 -15.68 -12.48
CA ILE A 39 2.80 -15.86 -11.19
C ILE A 39 3.81 -15.96 -10.05
N GLU A 40 4.84 -16.77 -10.21
CA GLU A 40 5.90 -16.92 -9.20
C GLU A 40 6.68 -15.61 -9.00
N ALA A 41 7.06 -14.93 -10.07
CA ALA A 41 7.74 -13.64 -10.01
C ALA A 41 6.90 -12.58 -9.27
N ALA A 42 5.60 -12.51 -9.56
CA ALA A 42 4.68 -11.61 -8.87
C ALA A 42 4.52 -11.94 -7.38
N CYS A 43 4.47 -13.23 -7.04
CA CYS A 43 4.43 -13.66 -5.64
C CYS A 43 5.73 -13.35 -4.90
N ARG A 44 6.88 -13.44 -5.55
CA ARG A 44 8.17 -13.03 -4.97
C ARG A 44 8.21 -11.54 -4.73
N ALA A 45 7.79 -10.73 -5.70
CA ALA A 45 7.70 -9.28 -5.56
C ALA A 45 6.76 -8.85 -4.42
N ALA A 46 5.66 -9.59 -4.23
CA ALA A 46 4.67 -9.36 -3.16
C ALA A 46 5.03 -10.03 -1.83
N ASN A 47 6.21 -10.59 -1.67
CA ASN A 47 6.63 -11.37 -0.49
C ASN A 47 5.65 -12.53 -0.15
N ALA A 48 4.93 -13.07 -1.16
CA ALA A 48 3.93 -14.12 -0.99
C ALA A 48 4.49 -15.53 -1.24
N HIS A 49 5.51 -15.68 -2.08
CA HIS A 49 6.04 -16.96 -2.54
C HIS A 49 6.38 -17.92 -1.39
N ASN A 50 7.12 -17.45 -0.39
CA ASN A 50 7.61 -18.29 0.71
C ASN A 50 6.50 -18.92 1.56
N PHE A 51 5.37 -18.21 1.77
CA PHE A 51 4.26 -18.81 2.50
C PHE A 51 3.41 -19.70 1.59
N VAL A 52 3.28 -19.37 0.30
CA VAL A 52 2.55 -20.19 -0.66
C VAL A 52 3.22 -21.56 -0.81
N GLU A 53 4.54 -21.63 -0.92
CA GLU A 53 5.28 -22.90 -0.98
C GLU A 53 5.09 -23.80 0.25
N LYS A 54 4.84 -23.19 1.41
CA LYS A 54 4.57 -23.92 2.67
C LYS A 54 3.14 -24.44 2.78
N LEU A 55 2.23 -24.08 1.88
CA LEU A 55 0.90 -24.64 1.82
C LEU A 55 0.95 -26.09 1.33
N PRO A 56 -0.02 -26.95 1.70
CA PRO A 56 0.03 -28.40 1.43
C PRO A 56 0.27 -28.78 -0.04
N ASN A 57 -0.26 -27.98 -0.99
CA ASN A 57 -0.10 -28.19 -2.42
C ASN A 57 0.49 -26.93 -3.13
N GLY A 58 1.23 -26.08 -2.39
CA GLY A 58 1.78 -24.86 -2.94
C GLY A 58 0.74 -24.00 -3.66
N TYR A 59 1.01 -23.59 -4.88
CA TYR A 59 0.11 -22.80 -5.74
C TYR A 59 -1.20 -23.52 -6.09
N ALA A 60 -1.24 -24.87 -6.09
CA ALA A 60 -2.43 -25.66 -6.32
C ALA A 60 -3.30 -25.84 -5.06
N THR A 61 -2.93 -25.24 -3.93
CA THR A 61 -3.72 -25.28 -2.70
C THR A 61 -5.02 -24.51 -2.89
N VAL A 62 -6.16 -25.16 -2.57
CA VAL A 62 -7.49 -24.51 -2.59
C VAL A 62 -7.63 -23.61 -1.38
N ILE A 63 -7.97 -22.34 -1.62
CA ILE A 63 -8.18 -21.27 -0.64
C ILE A 63 -9.56 -20.64 -0.78
N GLY A 64 -9.94 -19.74 0.12
CA GLY A 64 -11.24 -19.08 0.12
C GLY A 64 -12.25 -19.74 1.06
N GLU A 65 -13.55 -19.49 0.89
CA GLU A 65 -14.60 -19.83 1.88
C GLU A 65 -14.64 -21.32 2.28
N ARG A 66 -14.31 -22.22 1.35
CA ARG A 66 -14.34 -23.69 1.56
C ARG A 66 -12.96 -24.35 1.49
N GLY A 67 -11.89 -23.53 1.45
CA GLY A 67 -10.51 -23.99 1.42
C GLY A 67 -9.73 -23.57 2.66
N ILE A 68 -8.41 -23.59 2.55
CA ILE A 68 -7.53 -23.13 3.62
C ILE A 68 -7.71 -21.61 3.84
N ARG A 69 -7.91 -21.22 5.10
CA ARG A 69 -7.98 -19.80 5.48
C ARG A 69 -6.58 -19.21 5.61
N LEU A 70 -6.33 -18.18 4.85
CA LEU A 70 -5.12 -17.38 4.96
C LEU A 70 -5.26 -16.32 6.06
N SER A 71 -4.16 -15.92 6.70
CA SER A 71 -4.13 -14.76 7.60
C SER A 71 -4.42 -13.46 6.85
N GLY A 72 -4.72 -12.38 7.57
CA GLY A 72 -4.93 -11.05 6.97
C GLY A 72 -3.75 -10.62 6.11
N GLY A 73 -2.53 -10.71 6.65
CA GLY A 73 -1.31 -10.36 5.93
C GLY A 73 -1.01 -11.27 4.73
N GLN A 74 -1.37 -12.56 4.78
CA GLN A 74 -1.25 -13.46 3.64
C GLN A 74 -2.23 -13.09 2.53
N ARG A 75 -3.50 -12.78 2.87
CA ARG A 75 -4.48 -12.30 1.89
C ARG A 75 -4.02 -11.02 1.22
N GLN A 76 -3.50 -10.07 1.99
CA GLN A 76 -3.01 -8.79 1.47
C GLN A 76 -1.87 -8.98 0.47
N ARG A 77 -0.92 -9.88 0.77
CA ARG A 77 0.18 -10.20 -0.16
C ARG A 77 -0.32 -10.86 -1.46
N ILE A 78 -1.39 -11.65 -1.41
CA ILE A 78 -2.05 -12.16 -2.64
C ILE A 78 -2.67 -11.00 -3.44
N ALA A 79 -3.31 -10.02 -2.78
CA ALA A 79 -3.84 -8.83 -3.46
C ALA A 79 -2.74 -8.02 -4.14
N ILE A 80 -1.61 -7.82 -3.47
CA ILE A 80 -0.44 -7.14 -4.03
C ILE A 80 0.09 -7.92 -5.25
N ALA A 81 0.22 -9.25 -5.16
CA ALA A 81 0.65 -10.08 -6.28
C ALA A 81 -0.30 -9.99 -7.49
N ARG A 82 -1.63 -9.89 -7.26
CA ARG A 82 -2.60 -9.61 -8.33
C ARG A 82 -2.34 -8.26 -9.00
N ALA A 83 -2.03 -7.22 -8.22
CA ALA A 83 -1.73 -5.89 -8.74
C ALA A 83 -0.41 -5.87 -9.53
N VAL A 84 0.62 -6.60 -9.07
CA VAL A 84 1.87 -6.81 -9.82
C VAL A 84 1.61 -7.49 -11.16
N LEU A 85 0.81 -8.57 -11.17
CA LEU A 85 0.45 -9.30 -12.42
C LEU A 85 -0.33 -8.44 -13.40
N ARG A 86 -1.19 -7.56 -12.89
CA ARG A 86 -1.97 -6.64 -13.72
C ARG A 86 -1.10 -5.61 -14.42
N ASP A 87 -0.01 -5.19 -13.82
CA ASP A 87 1.00 -4.28 -14.36
C ASP A 87 0.41 -2.99 -14.97
N ALA A 88 -0.51 -2.38 -14.24
CA ALA A 88 -1.18 -1.15 -14.67
C ALA A 88 -0.37 0.10 -14.27
N PRO A 89 -0.38 1.19 -15.09
CA PRO A 89 0.36 2.42 -14.81
C PRO A 89 -0.23 3.25 -13.66
N ILE A 90 -1.50 3.03 -13.32
CA ILE A 90 -2.18 3.70 -12.21
C ILE A 90 -2.47 2.67 -11.12
N LEU A 91 -2.05 2.97 -9.90
CA LEU A 91 -2.29 2.15 -8.73
C LEU A 91 -3.21 2.89 -7.75
N VAL A 92 -4.22 2.20 -7.24
CA VAL A 92 -5.09 2.68 -6.18
C VAL A 92 -4.87 1.81 -4.96
N LEU A 93 -4.46 2.43 -3.84
CA LEU A 93 -4.29 1.79 -2.54
C LEU A 93 -5.39 2.30 -1.61
N ASP A 94 -6.25 1.39 -1.16
CA ASP A 94 -7.34 1.70 -0.23
C ASP A 94 -7.04 1.00 1.11
N GLU A 95 -6.52 1.77 2.07
CA GLU A 95 -6.13 1.30 3.41
C GLU A 95 -5.33 -0.02 3.45
N ALA A 96 -4.40 -0.18 2.53
CA ALA A 96 -3.70 -1.44 2.30
C ALA A 96 -2.95 -2.01 3.54
N LEU A 97 -2.78 -1.25 4.62
CA LEU A 97 -2.08 -1.63 5.85
C LEU A 97 -2.95 -1.70 7.11
N SER A 98 -4.26 -1.41 7.03
CA SER A 98 -5.09 -1.18 8.24
C SER A 98 -5.43 -2.43 9.06
N ALA A 99 -5.31 -3.63 8.50
CA ALA A 99 -5.74 -4.89 9.12
C ALA A 99 -4.60 -5.89 9.36
N VAL A 100 -3.36 -5.42 9.51
CA VAL A 100 -2.18 -6.28 9.56
C VAL A 100 -1.49 -6.13 10.92
N ASP A 101 -0.99 -7.24 11.47
CA ASP A 101 -0.13 -7.23 12.66
C ASP A 101 1.25 -6.62 12.35
N ALA A 102 1.92 -6.10 13.39
CA ALA A 102 3.18 -5.38 13.25
C ALA A 102 4.29 -6.20 12.54
N GLU A 103 4.31 -7.52 12.68
CA GLU A 103 5.31 -8.38 12.04
C GLU A 103 5.11 -8.44 10.51
N ASN A 104 3.86 -8.48 10.06
CA ASN A 104 3.53 -8.51 8.64
C ASN A 104 3.52 -7.10 8.02
N GLU A 105 3.37 -6.03 8.80
CA GLU A 105 3.28 -4.65 8.31
C GLU A 105 4.54 -4.27 7.51
N ALA A 106 5.74 -4.51 8.03
CA ALA A 106 7.00 -4.21 7.35
C ALA A 106 7.16 -5.00 6.03
N ILE A 107 6.74 -6.27 6.02
CA ILE A 107 6.81 -7.14 4.84
C ILE A 107 5.85 -6.66 3.74
N ILE A 108 4.67 -6.19 4.14
CA ILE A 108 3.66 -5.67 3.21
C ILE A 108 4.08 -4.29 2.70
N GLN A 109 4.61 -3.43 3.58
CA GLN A 109 5.11 -2.12 3.17
C GLN A 109 6.20 -2.24 2.11
N ASP A 110 7.21 -3.10 2.31
CA ASP A 110 8.26 -3.38 1.32
C ASP A 110 7.68 -3.85 -0.04
N ALA A 111 6.65 -4.68 -0.02
CA ALA A 111 5.98 -5.13 -1.23
C ALA A 111 5.18 -4.00 -1.93
N LEU A 112 4.55 -3.12 -1.15
CA LEU A 112 3.83 -1.95 -1.66
C LEU A 112 4.80 -0.92 -2.25
N ASP A 113 5.93 -0.65 -1.59
CA ASP A 113 6.94 0.29 -2.07
C ASP A 113 7.47 -0.13 -3.44
N ARG A 114 7.80 -1.41 -3.62
CA ARG A 114 8.18 -1.95 -4.94
C ARG A 114 7.05 -1.86 -5.96
N LEU A 115 5.81 -2.11 -5.53
CA LEU A 115 4.65 -2.01 -6.43
C LEU A 115 4.42 -0.57 -6.90
N MET A 116 4.71 0.43 -6.06
CA MET A 116 4.53 1.85 -6.39
C MET A 116 5.59 2.38 -7.34
N GLU A 117 6.77 1.78 -7.42
CA GLU A 117 7.87 2.24 -8.28
C GLU A 117 7.43 2.41 -9.73
N GLY A 118 7.66 3.61 -10.28
CA GLY A 118 7.35 3.94 -11.67
C GLY A 118 5.86 4.06 -12.01
N ARG A 119 4.97 4.08 -11.02
CA ARG A 119 3.52 4.19 -11.21
C ARG A 119 2.94 5.46 -10.59
N THR A 120 1.87 5.95 -11.19
CA THR A 120 1.04 6.98 -10.53
C THR A 120 0.19 6.30 -9.47
N THR A 121 0.46 6.62 -8.18
CA THR A 121 -0.25 5.98 -7.07
C THR A 121 -1.21 6.95 -6.39
N LEU A 122 -2.46 6.53 -6.25
CA LEU A 122 -3.49 7.20 -5.46
C LEU A 122 -3.70 6.42 -4.16
N ILE A 123 -3.45 7.07 -3.03
CA ILE A 123 -3.58 6.45 -1.70
C ILE A 123 -4.79 7.05 -0.97
N PHE A 124 -5.75 6.21 -0.63
CA PHE A 124 -6.78 6.55 0.35
C PHE A 124 -6.27 6.14 1.73
N ALA A 125 -6.01 7.14 2.56
CA ALA A 125 -5.35 6.91 3.83
C ALA A 125 -6.23 7.32 5.02
N HIS A 126 -6.39 6.41 5.96
CA HIS A 126 -6.89 6.69 7.30
C HIS A 126 -5.75 6.90 8.31
N ARG A 127 -4.56 6.36 8.03
CA ARG A 127 -3.35 6.63 8.82
C ARG A 127 -2.56 7.74 8.16
N LEU A 128 -2.45 8.87 8.82
CA LEU A 128 -1.75 10.04 8.28
C LEU A 128 -0.25 9.80 8.09
N SER A 129 0.37 8.87 8.83
CA SER A 129 1.77 8.47 8.64
C SER A 129 2.06 7.95 7.23
N SER A 130 1.09 7.31 6.57
CA SER A 130 1.26 6.75 5.21
C SER A 130 1.31 7.79 4.10
N ILE A 131 0.94 9.04 4.36
CA ILE A 131 0.87 10.12 3.36
C ILE A 131 1.95 11.19 3.51
N ILE A 132 2.78 11.12 4.56
CA ILE A 132 3.82 12.13 4.81
C ILE A 132 4.83 12.21 3.65
N GLY A 133 5.14 11.07 3.02
CA GLY A 133 6.06 10.98 1.88
C GLY A 133 5.42 11.17 0.50
N CYS A 134 4.13 11.50 0.41
CA CYS A 134 3.46 11.69 -0.87
C CYS A 134 3.86 13.00 -1.54
N ASP A 135 4.02 12.96 -2.88
CA ASP A 135 4.34 14.14 -3.69
C ASP A 135 3.24 15.21 -3.60
N ARG A 136 2.00 14.77 -3.42
CA ARG A 136 0.82 15.66 -3.31
C ARG A 136 -0.26 15.03 -2.44
N ILE A 137 -0.78 15.83 -1.53
CA ILE A 137 -1.90 15.48 -0.65
C ILE A 137 -3.10 16.34 -1.05
N LEU A 138 -4.26 15.71 -1.16
CA LEU A 138 -5.55 16.35 -1.37
C LEU A 138 -6.41 16.15 -0.10
N VAL A 139 -6.77 17.24 0.54
CA VAL A 139 -7.69 17.21 1.70
C VAL A 139 -9.11 17.42 1.18
N LEU A 140 -9.94 16.40 1.38
CA LEU A 140 -11.34 16.41 0.94
C LEU A 140 -12.26 16.59 2.14
N ASP A 141 -13.22 17.51 2.01
CA ASP A 141 -14.32 17.67 2.95
C ASP A 141 -15.62 17.96 2.19
N GLN A 142 -16.70 17.28 2.55
CA GLN A 142 -18.01 17.39 1.92
C GLN A 142 -17.97 17.33 0.38
N GLY A 143 -17.11 16.44 -0.18
CA GLY A 143 -16.98 16.24 -1.62
C GLY A 143 -16.20 17.34 -2.34
N LYS A 144 -15.54 18.25 -1.62
CA LYS A 144 -14.72 19.34 -2.19
C LYS A 144 -13.27 19.21 -1.74
N VAL A 145 -12.35 19.59 -2.63
CA VAL A 145 -10.95 19.75 -2.28
C VAL A 145 -10.79 21.06 -1.50
N MET A 146 -10.45 20.94 -0.23
CA MET A 146 -10.26 22.10 0.67
C MET A 146 -8.82 22.59 0.64
N GLU A 147 -7.86 21.67 0.62
CA GLU A 147 -6.45 21.97 0.64
C GLU A 147 -5.69 21.01 -0.30
N THR A 148 -4.61 21.48 -0.87
CA THR A 148 -3.70 20.68 -1.68
C THR A 148 -2.27 21.15 -1.50
N GLY A 149 -1.33 20.20 -1.37
CA GLY A 149 0.09 20.51 -1.20
C GLY A 149 0.88 19.28 -0.74
N THR A 150 2.13 19.47 -0.44
CA THR A 150 2.96 18.49 0.28
C THR A 150 2.64 18.51 1.77
N HIS A 151 3.10 17.51 2.52
CA HIS A 151 2.99 17.48 3.98
C HIS A 151 3.50 18.78 4.63
N SER A 152 4.72 19.21 4.25
CA SER A 152 5.35 20.40 4.83
C SER A 152 4.56 21.68 4.53
N GLU A 153 4.08 21.86 3.30
CA GLU A 153 3.26 23.00 2.91
C GLU A 153 1.96 23.08 3.71
N LEU A 154 1.25 21.95 3.83
CA LEU A 154 -0.03 21.88 4.52
C LEU A 154 0.13 22.05 6.03
N MET A 155 1.22 21.55 6.62
CA MET A 155 1.52 21.82 8.04
C MET A 155 1.75 23.31 8.32
N LEU A 156 2.45 24.02 7.42
CA LEU A 156 2.69 25.46 7.53
C LEU A 156 1.41 26.28 7.37
N GLN A 157 0.48 25.84 6.54
CA GLN A 157 -0.82 26.52 6.34
C GLN A 157 -1.71 26.48 7.58
N ARG A 158 -1.47 25.58 8.53
CA ARG A 158 -2.26 25.39 9.76
C ARG A 158 -3.77 25.23 9.51
N GLY A 159 -4.13 24.63 8.39
CA GLY A 159 -5.50 24.43 7.96
C GLY A 159 -6.16 23.15 8.48
N VAL A 160 -7.02 22.53 7.67
CA VAL A 160 -7.72 21.26 7.99
C VAL A 160 -6.72 20.14 8.17
N TYR A 161 -5.76 20.02 7.25
CA TYR A 161 -4.71 18.99 7.32
C TYR A 161 -3.94 19.04 8.65
N HIS A 162 -3.49 20.21 9.05
CA HIS A 162 -2.75 20.39 10.30
C HIS A 162 -3.58 19.93 11.52
N ARG A 163 -4.89 20.27 11.57
CA ARG A 163 -5.78 19.82 12.65
C ARG A 163 -5.94 18.31 12.67
N LEU A 164 -6.08 17.67 11.50
CA LEU A 164 -6.18 16.21 11.41
C LEU A 164 -4.89 15.52 11.91
N MET A 165 -3.72 16.06 11.54
CA MET A 165 -2.43 15.55 12.01
C MET A 165 -2.28 15.69 13.52
N ALA A 166 -2.69 16.84 14.09
CA ALA A 166 -2.63 17.07 15.53
C ALA A 166 -3.55 16.12 16.30
N ALA A 167 -4.80 15.94 15.84
CA ALA A 167 -5.76 15.03 16.47
C ALA A 167 -5.25 13.57 16.47
N GLN A 168 -4.69 13.10 15.37
CA GLN A 168 -4.15 11.74 15.31
C GLN A 168 -2.90 11.56 16.18
N ALA A 169 -2.07 12.60 16.33
CA ALA A 169 -0.92 12.55 17.23
C ALA A 169 -1.37 12.44 18.70
N GLU A 170 -2.46 13.12 19.09
CA GLU A 170 -3.05 13.02 20.43
C GLU A 170 -3.63 11.62 20.68
N GLU A 171 -4.39 11.04 19.74
CA GLU A 171 -4.92 9.67 19.83
C GLU A 171 -3.82 8.62 19.99
N ASN A 172 -2.71 8.76 19.23
CA ASN A 172 -1.58 7.86 19.33
C ASN A 172 -0.85 7.98 20.66
N ALA A 173 -0.72 9.20 21.22
CA ALA A 173 -0.11 9.43 22.52
C ALA A 173 -0.95 8.81 23.66
N GLU A 174 -2.28 8.91 23.59
CA GLU A 174 -3.20 8.32 24.58
C GLU A 174 -3.20 6.78 24.48
N SER A 175 -3.01 6.23 23.29
CA SER A 175 -2.96 4.78 23.04
C SER A 175 -1.64 4.12 23.42
N GLY A 176 -0.62 4.90 23.84
CA GLY A 176 0.71 4.39 24.19
C GLY A 176 1.51 3.81 23.02
N ILE A 177 1.10 4.12 21.80
CA ILE A 177 1.81 3.72 20.58
C ILE A 177 2.84 4.81 20.29
N GLU A 178 4.12 4.55 20.61
CA GLU A 178 5.21 5.41 20.13
C GLU A 178 5.22 5.37 18.59
N ILE A 179 5.00 6.52 17.99
CA ILE A 179 5.24 6.71 16.55
C ILE A 179 6.76 6.61 16.40
N GLY A 180 7.25 5.45 15.94
CA GLY A 180 8.65 5.32 15.55
C GLY A 180 8.94 6.44 14.55
N GLU A 181 9.98 7.24 14.83
CA GLU A 181 10.49 8.28 13.93
C GLU A 181 10.61 7.64 12.54
N GLY A 182 9.79 8.11 11.59
CA GLY A 182 9.75 7.57 10.25
C GLY A 182 11.14 7.59 9.66
N LYS A 183 11.68 6.40 9.36
CA LYS A 183 12.80 6.30 8.44
C LYS A 183 12.37 7.05 7.19
N SER A 184 13.01 8.20 6.95
CA SER A 184 12.90 8.90 5.68
C SER A 184 13.16 7.88 4.58
N LEU A 185 12.21 7.73 3.66
CA LEU A 185 12.45 7.08 2.39
C LEU A 185 13.67 7.76 1.77
N ASP A 186 14.78 7.04 1.70
CA ASP A 186 15.99 7.46 1.01
C ASP A 186 15.70 7.39 -0.50
N ILE A 187 15.04 8.43 -1.01
CA ILE A 187 14.99 8.69 -2.44
C ILE A 187 16.33 9.32 -2.80
N GLY A 188 17.24 8.47 -3.29
CA GLY A 188 18.60 8.80 -3.71
C GLY A 188 18.67 10.16 -4.42
N GLY A 189 19.42 11.07 -3.82
CA GLY A 189 20.17 12.11 -4.47
C GLY A 189 19.45 13.31 -5.05
N ILE A 190 18.95 14.22 -4.20
CA ILE A 190 19.03 15.66 -4.49
C ILE A 190 19.39 16.36 -3.17
N GLY A 191 20.54 17.04 -3.15
CA GLY A 191 21.15 17.61 -1.96
C GLY A 191 20.27 18.59 -1.19
N ALA A 192 20.21 18.39 0.11
CA ALA A 192 19.62 19.33 1.05
C ALA A 192 20.47 20.62 1.09
N PRO A 193 19.84 21.81 1.11
CA PRO A 193 20.58 23.04 1.42
C PRO A 193 20.90 23.06 2.91
N THR A 194 22.20 23.07 3.23
CA THR A 194 22.72 23.33 4.56
C THR A 194 22.43 24.78 4.95
N TYR A 195 21.59 24.99 5.94
CA TYR A 195 21.54 26.26 6.65
C TYR A 195 22.60 26.24 7.77
N SER A 196 23.65 26.98 7.57
CA SER A 196 24.59 27.32 8.63
C SER A 196 23.96 28.36 9.56
N GLU A 197 23.82 28.02 10.83
CA GLU A 197 23.68 28.98 11.92
C GLU A 197 25.03 29.75 12.05
N GLU A 198 24.99 31.04 11.81
CA GLU A 198 25.96 31.94 12.40
C GLU A 198 25.23 32.99 13.22
N ALA A 199 25.59 32.94 14.51
CA ALA A 199 25.22 33.89 15.52
C ALA A 199 25.88 35.24 15.29
N GLN A 200 25.16 36.32 15.47
CA GLN A 200 25.54 37.49 16.31
C GLN A 200 24.31 38.31 16.59
#